data_8727463803bb917389300190acc947c8
#
_entry.id   8727463803bb917389300190acc947c8
#
_cell.length_a   1.000
_cell.length_b   1.000
_cell.length_c   1.000
_cell.angle_alpha   90.00
_cell.angle_beta   90.00
_cell.angle_gamma   90.00
#
_symmetry.space_group_name_H-M   'P 1'
#
loop_
_entity.id
_entity.type
_entity.pdbx_description
1 polymer ?
#
loop_
_entity_poly.entity_id
_entity_poly.type
_entity_poly.pdbx_seq_one_letter_code
_entity_poly.pdbx_strand_id
1 'polypeptide(L)'
;MNKNSITILIIILSSFIASMVQSSWGDVDVQTIKFPTQNGQWVVADLYKPYSATSENPAPLIIVIPGFQRSKETLSNISIELSRRGIVVISIDPYAQGSSSSSMSRRAATKEGYGMFAIVDYIYETSNLNYIDKNRIGATGHSAGGLAAIRGAQYFGDLAKKTSSESKLH
;
A
#
# COMPACT_ATOMS: atom_id res chain seq x y z
N MET A 1 -32.24 14.86 27.99
CA MET A 1 -30.84 14.56 27.77
C MET A 1 -30.02 15.80 28.04
N ASN A 2 -29.00 15.74 28.89
CA ASN A 2 -28.20 16.92 29.19
C ASN A 2 -27.23 17.27 28.02
N LYS A 3 -26.66 18.49 28.00
CA LYS A 3 -25.78 18.95 26.92
C LYS A 3 -24.59 17.99 26.68
N ASN A 4 -24.02 17.44 27.77
CA ASN A 4 -22.89 16.52 27.67
C ASN A 4 -23.26 15.20 26.98
N SER A 5 -24.46 14.66 27.30
CA SER A 5 -24.94 13.43 26.63
C SER A 5 -25.20 13.63 25.15
N ILE A 6 -25.69 14.81 24.76
CA ILE A 6 -25.89 15.16 23.33
C ILE A 6 -24.53 15.23 22.62
N THR A 7 -23.55 15.90 23.21
CA THR A 7 -22.20 16.03 22.63
C THR A 7 -21.53 14.65 22.47
N ILE A 8 -21.60 13.79 23.46
CA ILE A 8 -21.06 12.42 23.38
C ILE A 8 -21.73 11.64 22.25
N LEU A 9 -23.06 11.71 22.14
CA LEU A 9 -23.80 11.03 21.07
C LEU A 9 -23.37 11.51 19.68
N ILE A 10 -23.19 12.83 19.50
CA ILE A 10 -22.71 13.41 18.23
C ILE A 10 -21.32 12.91 17.90
N ILE A 11 -20.40 12.87 18.86
CA ILE A 11 -19.03 12.36 18.65
C ILE A 11 -19.08 10.89 18.21
N ILE A 12 -19.82 10.05 18.90
CA ILE A 12 -19.94 8.62 18.55
C ILE A 12 -20.52 8.45 17.14
N LEU A 13 -21.61 9.15 16.84
CA LEU A 13 -22.25 9.06 15.52
C LEU A 13 -21.33 9.57 14.40
N SER A 14 -20.63 10.69 14.61
CA SER A 14 -19.69 11.23 13.63
C SER A 14 -18.51 10.30 13.41
N SER A 15 -17.97 9.68 14.46
CA SER A 15 -16.89 8.70 14.38
C SER A 15 -17.34 7.45 13.61
N PHE A 16 -18.56 6.98 13.87
CA PHE A 16 -19.14 5.83 13.16
C PHE A 16 -19.30 6.13 11.66
N ILE A 17 -19.89 7.28 11.32
CA ILE A 17 -20.06 7.71 9.93
C ILE A 17 -18.69 7.85 9.24
N ALA A 18 -17.70 8.45 9.90
CA ALA A 18 -16.35 8.58 9.35
C ALA A 18 -15.70 7.20 9.07
N SER A 19 -15.84 6.25 9.98
CA SER A 19 -15.38 4.87 9.79
C SER A 19 -16.05 4.19 8.60
N MET A 20 -17.37 4.35 8.46
CA MET A 20 -18.13 3.80 7.33
C MET A 20 -17.69 4.40 6.00
N VAL A 21 -17.41 5.70 5.94
CA VAL A 21 -16.89 6.36 4.73
C VAL A 21 -15.50 5.86 4.38
N GLN A 22 -14.62 5.72 5.37
CA GLN A 22 -13.24 5.25 5.17
C GLN A 22 -13.17 3.79 4.69
N SER A 23 -14.08 2.93 5.14
CA SER A 23 -14.18 1.53 4.70
C SER A 23 -15.11 1.31 3.51
N SER A 24 -15.58 2.39 2.88
CA SER A 24 -16.59 2.28 1.82
C SER A 24 -17.83 1.48 2.23
N TRP A 25 -18.38 1.80 3.41
CA TRP A 25 -19.56 1.10 3.99
C TRP A 25 -19.32 -0.39 4.26
N GLY A 26 -18.05 -0.78 4.46
CA GLY A 26 -17.65 -2.16 4.73
C GLY A 26 -17.25 -2.96 3.47
N ASP A 27 -17.29 -2.36 2.29
CA ASP A 27 -16.85 -3.02 1.05
C ASP A 27 -15.34 -3.14 0.93
N VAL A 28 -14.59 -2.38 1.74
CA VAL A 28 -13.14 -2.37 1.79
C VAL A 28 -12.67 -2.57 3.21
N ASP A 29 -11.90 -3.62 3.44
CA ASP A 29 -11.16 -3.83 4.69
C ASP A 29 -9.85 -3.07 4.64
N VAL A 30 -9.56 -2.26 5.67
CA VAL A 30 -8.34 -1.45 5.75
C VAL A 30 -7.56 -1.85 6.99
N GLN A 31 -6.34 -2.35 6.79
CA GLN A 31 -5.46 -2.81 7.84
C GLN A 31 -4.07 -2.21 7.70
N THR A 32 -3.49 -1.76 8.81
CA THR A 32 -2.08 -1.38 8.83
C THR A 32 -1.23 -2.63 9.00
N ILE A 33 -0.32 -2.85 8.08
CA ILE A 33 0.59 -4.00 8.04
C ILE A 33 2.05 -3.56 8.01
N LYS A 34 2.93 -4.46 8.43
CA LYS A 34 4.37 -4.21 8.48
C LYS A 34 5.08 -5.28 7.65
N PHE A 35 5.73 -4.84 6.59
CA PHE A 35 6.53 -5.72 5.74
C PHE A 35 7.97 -5.75 6.22
N PRO A 36 8.52 -6.94 6.50
CA PRO A 36 9.96 -7.07 6.72
C PRO A 36 10.71 -6.81 5.40
N THR A 37 11.81 -6.13 5.50
CA THR A 37 12.70 -5.89 4.38
C THR A 37 14.13 -6.31 4.72
N GLN A 38 15.09 -6.09 3.83
CA GLN A 38 16.46 -6.51 4.05
C GLN A 38 17.10 -5.81 5.26
N ASN A 39 18.09 -6.47 5.88
CA ASN A 39 18.89 -5.92 6.98
C ASN A 39 18.09 -5.49 8.22
N GLY A 40 17.01 -6.18 8.55
CA GLY A 40 16.18 -5.85 9.70
C GLY A 40 15.36 -4.56 9.57
N GLN A 41 15.29 -3.99 8.38
CA GLN A 41 14.45 -2.86 8.07
C GLN A 41 12.99 -3.32 7.91
N TRP A 42 12.07 -2.37 7.91
CA TRP A 42 10.66 -2.64 7.62
C TRP A 42 9.99 -1.46 6.93
N VAL A 43 8.95 -1.77 6.18
CA VAL A 43 8.01 -0.79 5.62
C VAL A 43 6.65 -0.99 6.25
N VAL A 44 6.07 0.09 6.74
CA VAL A 44 4.68 0.11 7.21
C VAL A 44 3.79 0.56 6.07
N ALA A 45 2.65 -0.08 5.92
CA ALA A 45 1.69 0.24 4.88
C ALA A 45 0.25 0.04 5.36
N ASP A 46 -0.68 0.74 4.73
CA ASP A 46 -2.09 0.42 4.84
C ASP A 46 -2.49 -0.43 3.63
N LEU A 47 -3.01 -1.62 3.94
CA LEU A 47 -3.59 -2.54 3.00
C LEU A 47 -5.09 -2.26 2.88
N TYR A 48 -5.53 -1.89 1.70
CA TYR A 48 -6.94 -1.75 1.34
C TYR A 48 -7.34 -2.98 0.54
N LYS A 49 -8.13 -3.85 1.16
CA LYS A 49 -8.58 -5.10 0.55
C LYS A 49 -10.07 -5.02 0.23
N PRO A 50 -10.46 -5.03 -1.07
CA PRO A 50 -11.87 -5.18 -1.44
C PRO A 50 -12.44 -6.50 -0.93
N TYR A 51 -13.70 -6.50 -0.54
CA TYR A 51 -14.38 -7.72 -0.13
C TYR A 51 -14.45 -8.77 -1.25
N SER A 52 -14.46 -8.30 -2.51
CA SER A 52 -14.44 -9.16 -3.71
C SER A 52 -13.11 -9.88 -3.97
N ALA A 53 -12.00 -9.45 -3.31
CA ALA A 53 -10.70 -10.07 -3.46
C ALA A 53 -10.57 -11.27 -2.53
N THR A 54 -10.62 -12.47 -3.10
CA THR A 54 -10.53 -13.75 -2.38
C THR A 54 -9.49 -14.65 -3.02
N SER A 55 -9.16 -15.77 -2.39
CA SER A 55 -8.27 -16.79 -2.96
C SER A 55 -8.83 -17.42 -4.24
N GLU A 56 -10.15 -17.49 -4.36
CA GLU A 56 -10.85 -18.02 -5.55
C GLU A 56 -11.02 -16.97 -6.65
N ASN A 57 -10.95 -15.68 -6.28
CA ASN A 57 -11.04 -14.54 -7.20
C ASN A 57 -9.96 -13.50 -6.87
N PRO A 58 -8.68 -13.77 -7.19
CA PRO A 58 -7.59 -12.86 -6.89
C PRO A 58 -7.71 -11.54 -7.66
N ALA A 59 -7.49 -10.43 -6.97
CA ALA A 59 -7.59 -9.11 -7.53
C ALA A 59 -6.23 -8.53 -7.95
N PRO A 60 -6.20 -7.59 -8.91
CA PRO A 60 -4.98 -6.83 -9.20
C PRO A 60 -4.50 -6.08 -7.97
N LEU A 61 -3.20 -5.79 -7.90
CA LEU A 61 -2.60 -4.98 -6.88
C LEU A 61 -2.04 -3.68 -7.45
N ILE A 62 -2.23 -2.57 -6.72
CA ILE A 62 -1.49 -1.33 -6.96
C ILE A 62 -0.78 -0.93 -5.66
N ILE A 63 0.53 -0.70 -5.75
CA ILE A 63 1.32 -0.10 -4.67
C ILE A 63 1.29 1.41 -4.85
N VAL A 64 0.83 2.13 -3.83
CA VAL A 64 0.70 3.59 -3.82
C VAL A 64 1.80 4.19 -2.98
N ILE A 65 2.60 5.10 -3.58
CA ILE A 65 3.81 5.64 -2.98
C ILE A 65 3.69 7.16 -2.88
N PRO A 66 3.69 7.75 -1.67
CA PRO A 66 3.61 9.20 -1.51
C PRO A 66 4.92 9.90 -1.89
N GLY A 67 4.87 11.22 -1.95
CA GLY A 67 6.03 12.06 -2.21
C GLY A 67 6.99 12.12 -1.02
N PHE A 68 8.13 12.81 -1.23
CA PHE A 68 9.13 13.01 -0.19
C PHE A 68 8.54 13.75 1.03
N GLN A 69 8.91 13.32 2.23
CA GLN A 69 8.39 13.81 3.52
C GLN A 69 6.85 13.69 3.67
N ARG A 70 6.27 12.69 3.01
CA ARG A 70 4.85 12.36 3.13
C ARG A 70 4.68 10.93 3.60
N SER A 71 3.55 10.66 4.24
CA SER A 71 3.17 9.33 4.70
C SER A 71 2.04 8.75 3.86
N LYS A 72 1.74 7.48 4.09
CA LYS A 72 0.72 6.70 3.39
C LYS A 72 -0.66 7.34 3.37
N GLU A 73 -1.01 8.12 4.41
CA GLU A 73 -2.30 8.81 4.52
C GLU A 73 -2.50 9.90 3.45
N THR A 74 -1.40 10.44 2.90
CA THR A 74 -1.46 11.53 1.92
C THR A 74 -2.23 11.17 0.65
N LEU A 75 -2.22 9.88 0.27
CA LEU A 75 -2.88 9.36 -0.92
C LEU A 75 -4.03 8.39 -0.57
N SER A 76 -4.57 8.46 0.64
CA SER A 76 -5.65 7.59 1.10
C SER A 76 -6.92 7.71 0.25
N ASN A 77 -7.21 8.89 -0.27
CA ASN A 77 -8.32 9.13 -1.20
C ASN A 77 -8.17 8.34 -2.51
N ILE A 78 -6.96 8.25 -3.06
CA ILE A 78 -6.68 7.44 -4.24
C ILE A 78 -6.76 5.96 -3.87
N SER A 79 -6.20 5.58 -2.74
CA SER A 79 -6.16 4.18 -2.28
C SER A 79 -7.56 3.61 -2.08
N ILE A 80 -8.45 4.33 -1.39
CA ILE A 80 -9.82 3.87 -1.19
C ILE A 80 -10.61 3.82 -2.50
N GLU A 81 -10.40 4.77 -3.41
CA GLU A 81 -11.13 4.82 -4.67
C GLU A 81 -10.70 3.70 -5.64
N LEU A 82 -9.43 3.34 -5.66
CA LEU A 82 -8.94 2.17 -6.40
C LEU A 82 -9.52 0.87 -5.80
N SER A 83 -9.55 0.79 -4.47
CA SER A 83 -10.06 -0.41 -3.79
C SER A 83 -11.57 -0.60 -4.00
N ARG A 84 -12.36 0.48 -4.05
CA ARG A 84 -13.77 0.45 -4.44
C ARG A 84 -14.01 -0.15 -5.85
N ARG A 85 -13.01 -0.12 -6.71
CA ARG A 85 -13.04 -0.70 -8.05
C ARG A 85 -12.54 -2.13 -8.13
N GLY A 86 -12.38 -2.79 -6.98
CA GLY A 86 -11.97 -4.16 -6.90
C GLY A 86 -10.45 -4.37 -7.01
N ILE A 87 -9.64 -3.33 -6.77
CA ILE A 87 -8.18 -3.40 -6.79
C ILE A 87 -7.68 -3.45 -5.36
N VAL A 88 -6.83 -4.42 -5.02
CA VAL A 88 -6.10 -4.42 -3.76
C VAL A 88 -5.08 -3.27 -3.80
N VAL A 89 -4.99 -2.49 -2.74
CA VAL A 89 -4.02 -1.39 -2.67
C VAL A 89 -3.14 -1.55 -1.44
N ILE A 90 -1.84 -1.34 -1.63
CA ILE A 90 -0.86 -1.22 -0.55
C ILE A 90 -0.30 0.20 -0.60
N SER A 91 -0.76 1.07 0.31
CA SER A 91 -0.26 2.44 0.45
C SER A 91 0.86 2.47 1.47
N ILE A 92 2.08 2.81 1.06
CA ILE A 92 3.27 2.66 1.87
C ILE A 92 3.69 3.95 2.57
N ASP A 93 4.27 3.81 3.76
CA ASP A 93 5.21 4.77 4.31
C ASP A 93 6.59 4.48 3.70
N PRO A 94 7.15 5.35 2.88
CA PRO A 94 8.49 5.12 2.34
C PRO A 94 9.55 5.02 3.44
N TYR A 95 10.68 4.39 3.18
CA TYR A 95 11.81 4.41 4.12
C TYR A 95 12.14 5.81 4.61
N ALA A 96 12.41 5.94 5.90
CA ALA A 96 12.66 7.19 6.61
C ALA A 96 11.48 8.17 6.63
N GLN A 97 10.25 7.69 6.38
CA GLN A 97 9.02 8.47 6.44
C GLN A 97 7.93 7.70 7.20
N GLY A 98 6.99 8.42 7.80
CA GLY A 98 5.90 7.83 8.58
C GLY A 98 6.41 6.89 9.67
N SER A 99 5.85 5.67 9.71
CA SER A 99 6.19 4.62 10.69
C SER A 99 7.19 3.58 10.18
N SER A 100 7.71 3.75 8.97
CA SER A 100 8.73 2.86 8.40
C SER A 100 10.11 3.12 9.00
N SER A 101 11.01 2.14 8.87
CA SER A 101 12.36 2.26 9.42
C SER A 101 13.17 3.39 8.78
N SER A 102 14.02 4.03 9.58
CA SER A 102 14.76 5.25 9.20
C SER A 102 16.28 5.07 9.11
N SER A 103 16.80 3.87 9.29
CA SER A 103 18.25 3.60 9.33
C SER A 103 18.93 3.63 7.95
N MET A 104 18.16 3.71 6.87
CA MET A 104 18.67 3.73 5.51
C MET A 104 18.94 5.18 5.04
N SER A 105 20.08 5.39 4.38
CA SER A 105 20.34 6.69 3.76
C SER A 105 19.34 6.98 2.64
N ARG A 106 19.04 8.25 2.41
CA ARG A 106 18.14 8.68 1.32
C ARG A 106 18.53 8.10 -0.05
N ARG A 107 19.83 8.03 -0.32
CA ARG A 107 20.35 7.48 -1.59
C ARG A 107 20.09 5.97 -1.70
N ALA A 108 20.28 5.23 -0.61
CA ALA A 108 19.97 3.81 -0.57
C ALA A 108 18.47 3.57 -0.70
N ALA A 109 17.65 4.29 0.06
CA ALA A 109 16.20 4.22 -0.04
C ALA A 109 15.68 4.47 -1.48
N THR A 110 16.26 5.45 -2.17
CA THR A 110 15.90 5.75 -3.56
C THR A 110 16.20 4.59 -4.53
N LYS A 111 17.31 3.87 -4.32
CA LYS A 111 17.70 2.73 -5.17
C LYS A 111 16.77 1.53 -5.01
N GLU A 112 16.13 1.39 -3.85
CA GLU A 112 15.21 0.31 -3.51
C GLU A 112 13.72 0.73 -3.66
N GLY A 113 13.47 1.77 -4.47
CA GLY A 113 12.11 2.26 -4.67
C GLY A 113 11.43 2.69 -3.39
N TYR A 114 12.20 3.23 -2.42
CA TYR A 114 11.74 3.62 -1.08
C TYR A 114 11.08 2.49 -0.27
N GLY A 115 11.45 1.25 -0.53
CA GLY A 115 10.92 0.05 0.11
C GLY A 115 9.87 -0.71 -0.71
N MET A 116 9.44 -0.16 -1.85
CA MET A 116 8.46 -0.81 -2.71
C MET A 116 8.98 -2.13 -3.29
N PHE A 117 10.28 -2.24 -3.65
CA PHE A 117 10.83 -3.46 -4.23
C PHE A 117 10.72 -4.64 -3.27
N ALA A 118 11.03 -4.43 -1.99
CA ALA A 118 10.90 -5.46 -0.97
C ALA A 118 9.45 -5.93 -0.79
N ILE A 119 8.48 -5.05 -0.95
CA ILE A 119 7.05 -5.41 -0.90
C ILE A 119 6.69 -6.29 -2.10
N VAL A 120 7.12 -5.94 -3.30
CA VAL A 120 6.90 -6.76 -4.51
C VAL A 120 7.49 -8.15 -4.31
N ASP A 121 8.74 -8.26 -3.86
CA ASP A 121 9.38 -9.55 -3.60
C ASP A 121 8.63 -10.34 -2.52
N TYR A 122 8.26 -9.71 -1.40
CA TYR A 122 7.46 -10.36 -0.35
C TYR A 122 6.15 -10.93 -0.86
N ILE A 123 5.42 -10.21 -1.73
CA ILE A 123 4.15 -10.67 -2.30
C ILE A 123 4.36 -11.93 -3.14
N TYR A 124 5.45 -12.01 -3.90
CA TYR A 124 5.76 -13.21 -4.68
C TYR A 124 6.14 -14.41 -3.82
N GLU A 125 6.81 -14.19 -2.70
CA GLU A 125 7.31 -15.23 -1.80
C GLU A 125 6.26 -15.74 -0.81
N THR A 126 5.30 -14.88 -0.41
CA THR A 126 4.30 -15.24 0.59
C THR A 126 3.11 -16.00 0.03
N SER A 127 2.55 -16.92 0.82
CA SER A 127 1.23 -17.52 0.59
C SER A 127 0.09 -16.76 1.29
N ASN A 128 0.40 -15.84 2.19
CA ASN A 128 -0.60 -15.16 3.02
C ASN A 128 -1.46 -14.15 2.26
N LEU A 129 -0.98 -13.69 1.09
CA LEU A 129 -1.66 -12.71 0.25
C LEU A 129 -2.20 -13.37 -1.03
N ASN A 130 -2.78 -14.56 -0.90
CA ASN A 130 -3.28 -15.39 -2.01
C ASN A 130 -4.49 -14.78 -2.76
N TYR A 131 -5.09 -13.73 -2.22
CA TYR A 131 -6.13 -12.93 -2.87
C TYR A 131 -5.59 -11.87 -3.83
N ILE A 132 -4.27 -11.78 -4.00
CA ILE A 132 -3.60 -10.90 -4.96
C ILE A 132 -3.22 -11.70 -6.21
N ASP A 133 -3.61 -11.20 -7.38
CA ASP A 133 -3.14 -11.72 -8.66
C ASP A 133 -1.71 -11.24 -8.93
N LYS A 134 -0.76 -12.15 -8.76
CA LYS A 134 0.68 -11.85 -8.92
C LYS A 134 1.07 -11.46 -10.35
N ASN A 135 0.22 -11.73 -11.34
CA ASN A 135 0.44 -11.34 -12.73
C ASN A 135 -0.08 -9.92 -13.06
N ARG A 136 -0.71 -9.25 -12.09
CA ARG A 136 -1.29 -7.92 -12.27
C ARG A 136 -0.91 -7.01 -11.11
N ILE A 137 0.41 -6.77 -10.93
CA ILE A 137 0.95 -5.88 -9.91
C ILE A 137 1.44 -4.60 -10.59
N GLY A 138 0.89 -3.47 -10.21
CA GLY A 138 1.29 -2.14 -10.66
C GLY A 138 1.78 -1.27 -9.49
N ALA A 139 2.40 -0.14 -9.83
CA ALA A 139 2.77 0.89 -8.88
C ALA A 139 2.40 2.27 -9.40
N THR A 140 2.02 3.15 -8.48
CA THR A 140 1.75 4.56 -8.77
C THR A 140 2.24 5.43 -7.61
N GLY A 141 2.39 6.71 -7.86
CA GLY A 141 2.79 7.61 -6.78
C GLY A 141 2.91 9.06 -7.21
N HIS A 142 3.07 9.91 -6.22
CA HIS A 142 3.25 11.35 -6.41
C HIS A 142 4.72 11.74 -6.24
N SER A 143 5.26 12.61 -7.09
CA SER A 143 6.61 13.18 -6.97
C SER A 143 7.69 12.09 -6.84
N ALA A 144 8.40 12.01 -5.70
CA ALA A 144 9.38 10.97 -5.41
C ALA A 144 8.80 9.55 -5.50
N GLY A 145 7.52 9.37 -5.14
CA GLY A 145 6.81 8.11 -5.29
C GLY A 145 6.56 7.74 -6.74
N GLY A 146 6.26 8.70 -7.62
CA GLY A 146 6.17 8.46 -9.06
C GLY A 146 7.51 8.03 -9.66
N LEU A 147 8.62 8.64 -9.22
CA LEU A 147 9.96 8.21 -9.62
C LEU A 147 10.27 6.79 -9.12
N ALA A 148 9.84 6.42 -7.91
CA ALA A 148 9.98 5.07 -7.39
C ALA A 148 9.23 4.05 -8.23
N ALA A 149 8.01 4.35 -8.66
CA ALA A 149 7.22 3.49 -9.54
C ALA A 149 7.92 3.25 -10.88
N ILE A 150 8.42 4.31 -11.54
CA ILE A 150 9.18 4.20 -12.80
C ILE A 150 10.45 3.34 -12.62
N ARG A 151 11.19 3.56 -11.55
CA ARG A 151 12.39 2.76 -11.23
C ARG A 151 12.06 1.30 -10.94
N GLY A 152 10.94 1.03 -10.31
CA GLY A 152 10.46 -0.32 -10.09
C GLY A 152 10.17 -1.05 -11.40
N ALA A 153 9.45 -0.42 -12.30
CA ALA A 153 9.17 -0.98 -13.62
C ALA A 153 10.47 -1.28 -14.39
N GLN A 154 11.44 -0.37 -14.34
CA GLN A 154 12.76 -0.59 -14.93
C GLN A 154 13.51 -1.75 -14.26
N TYR A 155 13.60 -1.75 -12.91
CA TYR A 155 14.35 -2.77 -12.15
C TYR A 155 13.81 -4.17 -12.41
N PHE A 156 12.49 -4.38 -12.25
CA PHE A 156 11.87 -5.68 -12.45
C PHE A 156 11.83 -6.10 -13.92
N GLY A 157 11.72 -5.15 -14.85
CA GLY A 157 11.83 -5.41 -16.28
C GLY A 157 13.24 -5.85 -16.69
N ASP A 158 14.29 -5.21 -16.17
CA ASP A 158 15.68 -5.60 -16.43
C ASP A 158 16.02 -6.96 -15.79
N LEU A 159 15.49 -7.22 -14.59
CA LEU A 159 15.64 -8.51 -13.93
C LEU A 159 14.97 -9.63 -14.74
N ALA A 160 13.76 -9.42 -15.21
CA ALA A 160 13.01 -10.36 -16.04
C ALA A 160 13.77 -10.73 -17.31
N LYS A 161 14.36 -9.74 -18.02
CA LYS A 161 15.20 -9.97 -19.19
C LYS A 161 16.43 -10.83 -18.89
N LYS A 162 17.10 -10.57 -17.76
CA LYS A 162 18.29 -11.32 -17.33
C LYS A 162 17.99 -12.76 -16.95
N THR A 163 16.82 -13.02 -16.41
CA THR A 163 16.41 -14.35 -15.91
C THR A 163 15.51 -15.09 -16.90
N SER A 164 15.21 -14.50 -18.06
CA SER A 164 14.25 -15.05 -19.04
C SER A 164 12.89 -15.40 -18.41
N SER A 165 12.43 -14.54 -17.51
CA SER A 165 11.17 -14.66 -16.79
C SER A 165 10.22 -13.47 -17.11
N GLU A 166 9.01 -13.51 -16.57
CA GLU A 166 8.09 -12.38 -16.62
C GLU A 166 8.47 -11.32 -15.58
N SER A 167 8.13 -10.06 -15.85
CA SER A 167 8.33 -8.97 -14.89
C SER A 167 7.38 -9.13 -13.70
N LYS A 168 7.89 -8.91 -12.49
CA LYS A 168 7.07 -8.90 -11.26
C LYS A 168 6.22 -7.64 -11.13
N LEU A 169 6.55 -6.59 -11.88
CA LEU A 169 5.81 -5.32 -11.89
C LEU A 169 5.46 -4.97 -13.34
N HIS A 170 4.19 -4.65 -13.57
CA HIS A 170 3.61 -4.42 -14.89
C HIS A 170 3.17 -2.97 -15.09
#